data_5c283538004568f2933780ddee222bcc
#
_entry.id   5c283538004568f2933780ddee222bcc
#
_cell.length_a   1.000
_cell.length_b   1.000
_cell.length_c   1.000
_cell.angle_alpha   90.00
_cell.angle_beta   90.00
_cell.angle_gamma   90.00
#
_symmetry.space_group_name_H-M   'P 1'
#
loop_
_entity.id
_entity.type
_entity.pdbx_description
1 polymer ?
#
loop_
_entity_poly.entity_id
_entity_poly.type
_entity_poly.pdbx_seq_one_letter_code
_entity_poly.pdbx_strand_id
1 'polypeptide(L)'
;MIRIAGMNDLAGINVLHAQLHIQHIGYRPDIFAPIEQPVFDTLMIPYIKDDGKDIVVSENDGVIDGYAAISVCDTSKGAGEILPFTFVEVNELCVAENAHRKGIGTALLDAVKSYAKDRGAKFVELGVNAQNTQAQEFYKANGMFVKNYKMQYRIH
;
A
#
# COMPACT_ATOMS: atom_id res chain seq x y z
N MET A 1 -12.46 -12.84 3.00
CA MET A 1 -11.60 -13.09 4.20
C MET A 1 -10.36 -12.22 4.13
N ILE A 2 -10.00 -11.56 5.24
CA ILE A 2 -8.77 -10.74 5.32
C ILE A 2 -7.69 -11.55 6.07
N ARG A 3 -6.49 -11.63 5.50
CA ARG A 3 -5.36 -12.39 6.07
C ARG A 3 -4.01 -11.89 5.55
N ILE A 4 -2.92 -12.33 6.16
CA ILE A 4 -1.56 -12.15 5.61
C ILE A 4 -1.38 -13.07 4.40
N ALA A 5 -0.72 -12.55 3.37
CA ALA A 5 -0.44 -13.28 2.14
C ALA A 5 0.71 -14.28 2.31
N GLY A 6 0.66 -15.32 1.51
CA GLY A 6 1.76 -16.24 1.28
C GLY A 6 2.17 -16.28 -0.19
N MET A 7 3.21 -17.06 -0.50
CA MET A 7 3.72 -17.17 -1.88
C MET A 7 2.67 -17.65 -2.88
N ASN A 8 1.68 -18.43 -2.44
CA ASN A 8 0.60 -18.91 -3.31
C ASN A 8 -0.34 -17.79 -3.78
N ASP A 9 -0.32 -16.63 -3.12
CA ASP A 9 -1.16 -15.48 -3.46
C ASP A 9 -0.52 -14.57 -4.51
N LEU A 10 0.78 -14.78 -4.80
CA LEU A 10 1.59 -13.88 -5.62
C LEU A 10 0.96 -13.61 -6.99
N ALA A 11 0.42 -14.64 -7.64
CA ALA A 11 -0.22 -14.49 -8.95
C ALA A 11 -1.43 -13.54 -8.89
N GLY A 12 -2.29 -13.69 -7.87
CA GLY A 12 -3.45 -12.82 -7.67
C GLY A 12 -3.04 -11.39 -7.30
N ILE A 13 -2.03 -11.23 -6.46
CA ILE A 13 -1.48 -9.94 -6.09
C ILE A 13 -0.92 -9.22 -7.33
N ASN A 14 -0.18 -9.92 -8.19
CA ASN A 14 0.41 -9.33 -9.39
C ASN A 14 -0.63 -8.81 -10.39
N VAL A 15 -1.78 -9.46 -10.49
CA VAL A 15 -2.90 -8.96 -11.32
C VAL A 15 -3.35 -7.58 -10.82
N LEU A 16 -3.52 -7.43 -9.51
CA LEU A 16 -3.93 -6.17 -8.90
C LEU A 16 -2.81 -5.13 -8.93
N HIS A 17 -1.56 -5.55 -8.76
CA HIS A 17 -0.41 -4.66 -8.89
C HIS A 17 -0.32 -4.08 -10.32
N ALA A 18 -0.56 -4.89 -11.35
CA ALA A 18 -0.61 -4.42 -12.74
C ALA A 18 -1.73 -3.37 -12.92
N GLN A 19 -2.91 -3.59 -12.36
CA GLN A 19 -4.01 -2.61 -12.35
C GLN A 19 -3.57 -1.29 -11.71
N LEU A 20 -2.96 -1.34 -10.53
CA LEU A 20 -2.47 -0.16 -9.82
C LEU A 20 -1.36 0.56 -10.59
N HIS A 21 -0.44 -0.18 -11.20
CA HIS A 21 0.66 0.39 -11.97
C HIS A 21 0.16 1.13 -13.23
N ILE A 22 -0.82 0.60 -13.92
CA ILE A 22 -1.48 1.28 -15.05
C ILE A 22 -2.09 2.61 -14.60
N GLN A 23 -2.70 2.65 -13.42
CA GLN A 23 -3.23 3.89 -12.85
C GLN A 23 -2.11 4.91 -12.56
N HIS A 24 -0.96 4.47 -12.03
CA HIS A 24 0.20 5.33 -11.80
C HIS A 24 0.77 5.90 -13.10
N ILE A 25 0.86 5.10 -14.16
CA ILE A 25 1.25 5.57 -15.50
C ILE A 25 0.28 6.66 -15.98
N GLY A 26 -1.03 6.47 -15.77
CA GLY A 26 -2.04 7.45 -16.14
C GLY A 26 -1.85 8.81 -15.46
N TYR A 27 -1.45 8.82 -14.19
CA TYR A 27 -1.17 10.07 -13.45
C TYR A 27 0.18 10.69 -13.83
N ARG A 28 1.21 9.88 -14.01
CA ARG A 28 2.59 10.35 -14.21
C ARG A 28 3.32 9.50 -15.26
N PRO A 29 2.94 9.65 -16.55
CA PRO A 29 3.60 8.93 -17.64
C PRO A 29 5.05 9.37 -17.87
N ASP A 30 5.43 10.51 -17.29
CA ASP A 30 6.80 11.04 -17.29
C ASP A 30 7.70 10.39 -16.22
N ILE A 31 7.15 9.58 -15.32
CA ILE A 31 7.88 8.92 -14.22
C ILE A 31 7.73 7.40 -14.28
N PHE A 32 6.52 6.90 -14.51
CA PHE A 32 6.24 5.47 -14.49
C PHE A 32 6.34 4.87 -15.90
N ALA A 33 7.15 3.83 -16.05
CA ALA A 33 7.29 3.08 -17.29
C ALA A 33 6.36 1.86 -17.31
N PRO A 34 5.91 1.40 -18.49
CA PRO A 34 5.31 0.07 -18.62
C PRO A 34 6.28 -1.01 -18.14
N ILE A 35 5.77 -1.98 -17.37
CA ILE A 35 6.57 -3.11 -16.88
C ILE A 35 5.85 -4.42 -17.19
N GLU A 36 6.63 -5.50 -17.31
CA GLU A 36 6.15 -6.84 -17.59
C GLU A 36 6.06 -7.70 -16.31
N GLN A 37 5.33 -8.80 -16.38
CA GLN A 37 5.04 -9.71 -15.26
C GLN A 37 6.27 -10.13 -14.42
N PRO A 38 7.44 -10.51 -14.99
CA PRO A 38 8.60 -10.91 -14.18
C PRO A 38 9.09 -9.83 -13.22
N VAL A 39 8.86 -8.54 -13.55
CA VAL A 39 9.21 -7.41 -12.69
C VAL A 39 8.28 -7.32 -11.50
N PHE A 40 6.99 -7.65 -11.68
CA PHE A 40 6.03 -7.66 -10.57
C PHE A 40 6.42 -8.67 -9.48
N ASP A 41 6.88 -9.87 -9.85
CA ASP A 41 7.39 -10.85 -8.89
C ASP A 41 8.57 -10.28 -8.09
N THR A 42 9.52 -9.66 -8.77
CA THR A 42 10.68 -9.02 -8.15
C THR A 42 10.27 -7.94 -7.15
N LEU A 43 9.21 -7.17 -7.43
CA LEU A 43 8.71 -6.12 -6.56
C LEU A 43 7.92 -6.66 -5.36
N MET A 44 7.15 -7.73 -5.53
CA MET A 44 6.22 -8.23 -4.51
C MET A 44 6.81 -9.30 -3.58
N ILE A 45 7.73 -10.15 -4.07
CA ILE A 45 8.35 -11.20 -3.26
C ILE A 45 8.99 -10.67 -1.97
N PRO A 46 9.71 -9.54 -1.95
CA PRO A 46 10.28 -8.99 -0.73
C PRO A 46 9.23 -8.70 0.36
N TYR A 47 8.00 -8.32 -0.01
CA TYR A 47 6.93 -8.09 0.97
C TYR A 47 6.40 -9.38 1.60
N ILE A 48 6.63 -10.53 0.98
CA ILE A 48 6.22 -11.84 1.52
C ILE A 48 7.35 -12.48 2.33
N LYS A 49 8.61 -12.18 2.00
CA LYS A 49 9.77 -12.90 2.54
C LYS A 49 10.63 -12.11 3.52
N ASP A 50 10.67 -10.79 3.41
CA ASP A 50 11.58 -9.96 4.20
C ASP A 50 10.96 -9.62 5.56
N ASP A 51 11.78 -9.63 6.61
CA ASP A 51 11.37 -9.16 7.93
C ASP A 51 10.93 -7.68 7.88
N GLY A 52 9.89 -7.37 8.63
CA GLY A 52 9.36 -6.02 8.70
C GLY A 52 8.51 -5.60 7.50
N LYS A 53 8.21 -6.53 6.60
CA LYS A 53 7.28 -6.33 5.49
C LYS A 53 6.22 -7.41 5.49
N ASP A 54 5.03 -7.07 5.01
CA ASP A 54 3.93 -8.01 4.84
C ASP A 54 2.99 -7.53 3.72
N ILE A 55 2.17 -8.44 3.23
CA ILE A 55 1.02 -8.11 2.39
C ILE A 55 -0.24 -8.61 3.10
N VAL A 56 -1.18 -7.72 3.34
CA VAL A 56 -2.53 -8.07 3.76
C VAL A 56 -3.37 -8.25 2.50
N VAL A 57 -4.06 -9.37 2.37
CA VAL A 57 -4.94 -9.64 1.23
C VAL A 57 -6.39 -9.79 1.66
N SER A 58 -7.28 -9.42 0.77
CA SER A 58 -8.68 -9.78 0.78
C SER A 58 -8.90 -10.91 -0.23
N GLU A 59 -9.46 -12.00 0.25
CA GLU A 59 -9.80 -13.18 -0.56
C GLU A 59 -11.30 -13.45 -0.49
N ASN A 60 -11.91 -13.66 -1.62
CA ASN A 60 -13.30 -14.04 -1.76
C ASN A 60 -13.42 -15.17 -2.79
N ASP A 61 -13.99 -16.31 -2.36
CA ASP A 61 -14.16 -17.52 -3.19
C ASP A 61 -12.87 -17.97 -3.90
N GLY A 62 -11.72 -17.90 -3.19
CA GLY A 62 -10.42 -18.29 -3.72
C GLY A 62 -9.76 -17.27 -4.65
N VAL A 63 -10.35 -16.08 -4.80
CA VAL A 63 -9.82 -14.99 -5.63
C VAL A 63 -9.34 -13.86 -4.74
N ILE A 64 -8.12 -13.36 -4.98
CA ILE A 64 -7.61 -12.15 -4.34
C ILE A 64 -8.29 -10.94 -5.01
N ASP A 65 -9.12 -10.23 -4.26
CA ASP A 65 -9.88 -9.07 -4.73
C ASP A 65 -9.40 -7.73 -4.14
N GLY A 66 -8.38 -7.79 -3.29
CA GLY A 66 -7.68 -6.60 -2.78
C GLY A 66 -6.41 -6.95 -2.02
N TYR A 67 -5.47 -6.01 -1.95
CA TYR A 67 -4.27 -6.15 -1.13
C TYR A 67 -3.77 -4.81 -0.60
N ALA A 68 -2.99 -4.87 0.48
CA ALA A 68 -2.17 -3.78 0.98
C ALA A 68 -0.74 -4.30 1.25
N ALA A 69 0.25 -3.77 0.58
CA ALA A 69 1.67 -4.02 0.83
C ALA A 69 2.18 -3.01 1.88
N ILE A 70 2.74 -3.50 2.96
CA ILE A 70 3.11 -2.70 4.13
C ILE A 70 4.54 -2.94 4.57
N SER A 71 5.14 -1.91 5.18
CA SER A 71 6.46 -1.96 5.79
C SER A 71 6.43 -1.39 7.20
N VAL A 72 7.11 -2.06 8.13
CA VAL A 72 7.33 -1.54 9.49
C VAL A 72 8.59 -0.68 9.46
N CYS A 73 8.46 0.56 9.85
CA CYS A 73 9.52 1.55 9.85
C CYS A 73 9.84 1.99 11.29
N ASP A 74 11.11 2.25 11.55
CA ASP A 74 11.61 2.66 12.86
C ASP A 74 12.48 3.91 12.72
N THR A 75 12.18 4.93 13.51
CA THR A 75 12.92 6.20 13.52
C THR A 75 14.11 6.22 14.49
N SER A 76 14.29 5.17 15.29
CA SER A 76 15.32 5.13 16.35
C SER A 76 16.76 5.17 15.83
N LYS A 77 16.98 4.83 14.55
CA LYS A 77 18.31 4.80 13.92
C LYS A 77 18.76 6.14 13.34
N GLY A 78 17.97 7.20 13.52
CA GLY A 78 18.31 8.55 13.06
C GLY A 78 19.32 9.25 13.98
N ALA A 79 19.67 10.49 13.63
CA ALA A 79 20.64 11.32 14.35
C ALA A 79 20.11 11.88 15.70
N GLY A 80 18.93 11.48 16.15
CA GLY A 80 18.33 11.93 17.40
C GLY A 80 17.47 13.21 17.29
N GLU A 81 17.28 13.72 16.10
CA GLU A 81 16.40 14.89 15.88
C GLU A 81 14.91 14.52 15.95
N ILE A 82 14.60 13.25 15.71
CA ILE A 82 13.24 12.71 15.74
C ILE A 82 13.14 11.78 16.95
N LEU A 83 12.05 11.91 17.69
CA LEU A 83 11.74 10.98 18.77
C LEU A 83 11.67 9.55 18.23
N PRO A 84 12.20 8.54 18.96
CA PRO A 84 12.12 7.17 18.51
C PRO A 84 10.68 6.67 18.54
N PHE A 85 10.19 6.17 17.43
CA PHE A 85 8.91 5.49 17.30
C PHE A 85 8.89 4.54 16.12
N THR A 86 7.97 3.59 16.15
CA THR A 86 7.64 2.71 15.02
C THR A 86 6.39 3.23 14.33
N PHE A 87 6.36 3.11 13.01
CA PHE A 87 5.15 3.34 12.20
C PHE A 87 5.03 2.28 11.12
N VAL A 88 3.84 2.09 10.58
CA VAL A 88 3.58 1.21 9.44
C VAL A 88 3.32 2.07 8.22
N GLU A 89 4.12 1.88 7.18
CA GLU A 89 3.89 2.51 5.88
C GLU A 89 3.08 1.57 4.99
N VAL A 90 1.97 2.05 4.46
CA VAL A 90 1.23 1.40 3.38
C VAL A 90 1.86 1.83 2.07
N ASN A 91 2.69 0.96 1.50
CA ASN A 91 3.40 1.22 0.25
C ASN A 91 2.47 1.16 -0.95
N GLU A 92 1.48 0.24 -0.88
CA GLU A 92 0.46 0.05 -1.91
C GLU A 92 -0.85 -0.41 -1.27
N LEU A 93 -1.96 0.03 -1.82
CA LEU A 93 -3.29 -0.50 -1.52
C LEU A 93 -4.11 -0.49 -2.81
N CYS A 94 -4.61 -1.67 -3.17
CA CYS A 94 -5.40 -1.84 -4.38
C CYS A 94 -6.59 -2.76 -4.12
N VAL A 95 -7.73 -2.42 -4.70
CA VAL A 95 -8.94 -3.26 -4.75
C VAL A 95 -9.28 -3.48 -6.21
N ALA A 96 -9.64 -4.70 -6.58
CA ALA A 96 -10.08 -5.04 -7.93
C ALA A 96 -11.22 -4.11 -8.37
N GLU A 97 -11.22 -3.66 -9.62
CA GLU A 97 -12.24 -2.72 -10.14
C GLU A 97 -13.67 -3.25 -9.97
N ASN A 98 -13.87 -4.55 -10.22
CA ASN A 98 -15.15 -5.22 -10.07
C ASN A 98 -15.57 -5.46 -8.60
N ALA A 99 -14.69 -5.16 -7.67
CA ALA A 99 -14.90 -5.32 -6.23
C ALA A 99 -14.96 -3.97 -5.48
N HIS A 100 -14.92 -2.86 -6.18
CA HIS A 100 -15.06 -1.54 -5.57
C HIS A 100 -16.41 -1.36 -4.88
N ARG A 101 -16.46 -0.47 -3.87
CA ARG A 101 -17.66 -0.12 -3.07
C ARG A 101 -18.29 -1.27 -2.29
N LYS A 102 -17.56 -2.36 -2.08
CA LYS A 102 -17.96 -3.51 -1.25
C LYS A 102 -17.35 -3.48 0.16
N GLY A 103 -16.70 -2.39 0.54
CA GLY A 103 -16.05 -2.23 1.85
C GLY A 103 -14.66 -2.89 1.97
N ILE A 104 -14.13 -3.50 0.89
CA ILE A 104 -12.84 -4.22 0.90
C ILE A 104 -11.70 -3.29 1.27
N GLY A 105 -11.63 -2.11 0.68
CA GLY A 105 -10.57 -1.14 0.99
C GLY A 105 -10.57 -0.73 2.47
N THR A 106 -11.75 -0.50 3.05
CA THR A 106 -11.88 -0.21 4.49
C THR A 106 -11.44 -1.39 5.33
N ALA A 107 -11.86 -2.62 4.99
CA ALA A 107 -11.47 -3.83 5.71
C ALA A 107 -9.94 -4.07 5.66
N LEU A 108 -9.30 -3.83 4.52
CA LEU A 108 -7.84 -3.89 4.39
C LEU A 108 -7.15 -2.84 5.26
N LEU A 109 -7.62 -1.60 5.23
CA LEU A 109 -7.03 -0.52 6.02
C LEU A 109 -7.23 -0.75 7.53
N ASP A 110 -8.35 -1.28 7.96
CA ASP A 110 -8.60 -1.64 9.36
C ASP A 110 -7.71 -2.80 9.82
N ALA A 111 -7.47 -3.79 8.95
CA ALA A 111 -6.50 -4.85 9.23
C ALA A 111 -5.07 -4.30 9.36
N VAL A 112 -4.68 -3.34 8.52
CA VAL A 112 -3.37 -2.66 8.64
C VAL A 112 -3.28 -1.86 9.94
N LYS A 113 -4.34 -1.16 10.35
CA LYS A 113 -4.37 -0.45 11.64
C LYS A 113 -4.22 -1.41 12.83
N SER A 114 -4.88 -2.57 12.78
CA SER A 114 -4.74 -3.61 13.80
C SER A 114 -3.33 -4.19 13.82
N TYR A 115 -2.77 -4.51 12.66
CA TYR A 115 -1.39 -4.95 12.49
C TYR A 115 -0.38 -3.96 13.10
N ALA A 116 -0.59 -2.67 12.84
CA ALA A 116 0.25 -1.59 13.38
C ALA A 116 0.15 -1.50 14.91
N LYS A 117 -1.07 -1.57 15.45
CA LYS A 117 -1.34 -1.55 16.89
C LYS A 117 -0.65 -2.71 17.62
N ASP A 118 -0.71 -3.93 17.06
CA ASP A 118 -0.10 -5.13 17.65
C ASP A 118 1.44 -5.04 17.71
N ARG A 119 2.03 -4.18 16.87
CA ARG A 119 3.48 -3.89 16.84
C ARG A 119 3.88 -2.63 17.60
N GLY A 120 2.96 -2.01 18.32
CA GLY A 120 3.22 -0.78 19.08
C GLY A 120 3.52 0.43 18.19
N ALA A 121 3.11 0.38 16.93
CA ALA A 121 3.31 1.48 16.01
C ALA A 121 2.48 2.71 16.41
N LYS A 122 3.08 3.88 16.30
CA LYS A 122 2.45 5.16 16.64
C LYS A 122 1.55 5.69 15.54
N PHE A 123 1.89 5.37 14.29
CA PHE A 123 1.18 5.85 13.10
C PHE A 123 1.06 4.77 12.03
N VAL A 124 0.04 4.91 11.18
CA VAL A 124 -0.03 4.32 9.84
C VAL A 124 0.09 5.47 8.86
N GLU A 125 1.02 5.39 7.93
CA GLU A 125 1.30 6.43 6.94
C GLU A 125 1.17 5.88 5.52
N LEU A 126 0.87 6.75 4.57
CA LEU A 126 0.89 6.42 3.14
C LEU A 126 1.08 7.68 2.29
N GLY A 127 1.53 7.48 1.06
CA GLY A 127 1.52 8.50 0.03
C GLY A 127 0.35 8.29 -0.94
N VAL A 128 -0.27 9.39 -1.36
CA VAL A 128 -1.32 9.38 -2.38
C VAL A 128 -1.04 10.45 -3.43
N ASN A 129 -1.21 10.10 -4.71
CA ASN A 129 -1.03 11.07 -5.78
C ASN A 129 -2.06 12.21 -5.67
N ALA A 130 -1.61 13.45 -5.84
CA ALA A 130 -2.48 14.64 -5.77
C ALA A 130 -3.64 14.61 -6.78
N GLN A 131 -3.49 13.89 -7.91
CA GLN A 131 -4.55 13.72 -8.91
C GLN A 131 -5.56 12.63 -8.52
N ASN A 132 -5.22 11.73 -7.59
CA ASN A 132 -6.11 10.67 -7.12
C ASN A 132 -7.05 11.17 -6.01
N THR A 133 -8.00 12.01 -6.39
CA THR A 133 -8.96 12.60 -5.44
C THR A 133 -9.86 11.54 -4.80
N GLN A 134 -10.20 10.48 -5.53
CA GLN A 134 -11.01 9.39 -5.00
C GLN A 134 -10.31 8.66 -3.84
N ALA A 135 -9.03 8.36 -3.98
CA ALA A 135 -8.26 7.74 -2.90
C ALA A 135 -8.11 8.70 -1.70
N GLN A 136 -7.88 9.99 -1.94
CA GLN A 136 -7.81 10.99 -0.87
C GLN A 136 -9.08 11.04 -0.04
N GLU A 137 -10.25 11.07 -0.69
CA GLU A 137 -11.54 11.05 0.00
C GLU A 137 -11.77 9.73 0.77
N PHE A 138 -11.38 8.60 0.18
CA PHE A 138 -11.42 7.31 0.85
C PHE A 138 -10.58 7.31 2.14
N TYR A 139 -9.34 7.77 2.09
CA TYR A 139 -8.46 7.80 3.27
C TYR A 139 -8.97 8.77 4.34
N LYS A 140 -9.47 9.95 3.96
CA LYS A 140 -10.08 10.91 4.89
C LYS A 140 -11.32 10.32 5.57
N ALA A 141 -12.20 9.64 4.80
CA ALA A 141 -13.38 8.96 5.33
C ALA A 141 -13.01 7.84 6.33
N ASN A 142 -11.81 7.27 6.22
CA ASN A 142 -11.28 6.26 7.13
C ASN A 142 -10.41 6.85 8.27
N GLY A 143 -10.50 8.16 8.52
CA GLY A 143 -9.88 8.84 9.65
C GLY A 143 -8.42 9.27 9.44
N MET A 144 -7.91 9.21 8.21
CA MET A 144 -6.58 9.72 7.91
C MET A 144 -6.59 11.22 7.64
N PHE A 145 -5.51 11.90 7.96
CA PHE A 145 -5.33 13.32 7.71
C PHE A 145 -4.01 13.58 6.96
N VAL A 146 -3.94 14.70 6.27
CA VAL A 146 -2.74 15.10 5.54
C VAL A 146 -1.65 15.47 6.53
N LYS A 147 -0.51 14.78 6.46
CA LYS A 147 0.66 15.01 7.31
C LYS A 147 1.57 16.11 6.73
N ASN A 148 1.85 16.03 5.43
CA ASN A 148 2.72 16.96 4.71
C ASN A 148 2.37 16.99 3.22
N TYR A 149 2.97 17.92 2.51
CA TYR A 149 2.93 17.98 1.06
C TYR A 149 4.34 17.81 0.49
N LYS A 150 4.49 16.98 -0.55
CA LYS A 150 5.70 16.90 -1.35
C LYS A 150 5.46 17.67 -2.64
N MET A 151 6.30 18.69 -2.88
CA MET A 151 6.18 19.55 -4.05
C MET A 151 7.32 19.27 -5.04
N GLN A 152 7.06 19.47 -6.31
CA GLN A 152 8.00 19.21 -7.39
C GLN A 152 8.05 20.39 -8.35
N TYR A 153 9.26 20.76 -8.77
CA TYR A 153 9.48 21.73 -9.83
C TYR A 153 10.14 21.01 -11.03
N ARG A 154 9.63 21.22 -12.24
CA ARG A 154 10.21 20.63 -13.46
C ARG A 154 11.36 21.48 -13.96
N ILE A 155 12.54 20.88 -14.08
CA ILE A 155 13.69 21.50 -14.75
C ILE A 155 13.53 21.27 -16.25
N HIS A 156 13.70 22.31 -17.06
CA HIS A 156 13.54 22.29 -18.52
C HIS A 156 14.88 22.06 -19.21
#